data_dd2a4a19feb43f2765b28889b0419ca2
#
_entry.id   dd2a4a19feb43f2765b28889b0419ca2
#
_cell.length_a   1.000
_cell.length_b   1.000
_cell.length_c   1.000
_cell.angle_alpha   90.00
_cell.angle_beta   90.00
_cell.angle_gamma   90.00
#
_symmetry.space_group_name_H-M   'P 1'
#
loop_
_entity.id
_entity.type
_entity.pdbx_description
1 polymer ?
#
loop_
_entity_poly.entity_id
_entity_poly.type
_entity_poly.pdbx_seq_one_letter_code
_entity_poly.pdbx_strand_id
1 'polypeptide(L)'
;PEELVLTVRAGTALAEIEAELAQANQMLAFEPADLSGLLASKSTGTIGGVLATNMSGPRRLTAGAARDFLLGFDAVSGRGERFKSGGRVMKNVTGYDLSKLMCGSYGTLAVVDEVTIKTLPRPETSLSLLFGCNDMGSAVAKIAAIFASPHEPGAAAILPQNVAVAAGIDMTAAFIVVIRLE
;
A
#
# COMPACT_ATOMS: atom_id res chain seq x y z
N PRO A 1 -12.36 10.79 8.37
CA PRO A 1 -11.70 12.04 8.00
C PRO A 1 -12.44 12.70 6.84
N GLU A 2 -12.89 13.92 7.03
CA GLU A 2 -13.77 14.61 6.07
C GLU A 2 -13.04 15.02 4.78
N GLU A 3 -11.69 15.13 4.83
CA GLU A 3 -10.88 15.67 3.73
C GLU A 3 -10.04 14.59 3.00
N LEU A 4 -10.33 13.29 3.18
CA LEU A 4 -9.50 12.19 2.66
C LEU A 4 -8.02 12.30 3.09
N VAL A 5 -7.80 12.79 4.29
CA VAL A 5 -6.49 12.95 4.92
C VAL A 5 -6.54 12.44 6.36
N LEU A 6 -5.58 11.61 6.72
CA LEU A 6 -5.40 11.05 8.05
C LEU A 6 -4.07 11.51 8.63
N THR A 7 -4.08 12.05 9.85
CA THR A 7 -2.86 12.35 10.62
C THR A 7 -2.81 11.44 11.83
N VAL A 8 -1.73 10.67 11.96
CA VAL A 8 -1.56 9.69 13.04
C VAL A 8 -0.11 9.58 13.48
N ARG A 9 0.13 9.04 14.68
CA ARG A 9 1.48 8.71 15.14
C ARG A 9 2.07 7.56 14.31
N ALA A 10 3.37 7.61 14.05
CA ALA A 10 4.05 6.58 13.27
C ALA A 10 3.96 5.17 13.91
N GLY A 11 3.83 5.11 15.24
CA GLY A 11 3.63 3.87 15.99
C GLY A 11 2.20 3.32 15.98
N THR A 12 1.21 3.99 15.36
CA THR A 12 -0.17 3.51 15.30
C THR A 12 -0.26 2.22 14.50
N ALA A 13 -0.94 1.22 15.07
CA ALA A 13 -1.11 -0.08 14.42
C ALA A 13 -1.96 0.03 13.15
N LEU A 14 -1.61 -0.71 12.11
CA LEU A 14 -2.37 -0.73 10.84
C LEU A 14 -3.83 -1.14 11.09
N ALA A 15 -4.08 -2.12 11.95
CA ALA A 15 -5.43 -2.57 12.26
C ALA A 15 -6.32 -1.46 12.86
N GLU A 16 -5.76 -0.58 13.69
CA GLU A 16 -6.49 0.57 14.25
C GLU A 16 -6.83 1.58 13.14
N ILE A 17 -5.87 1.87 12.27
CA ILE A 17 -6.06 2.78 11.13
C ILE A 17 -7.13 2.25 10.18
N GLU A 18 -7.05 0.97 9.83
CA GLU A 18 -8.02 0.33 8.93
C GLU A 18 -9.43 0.30 9.52
N ALA A 19 -9.55 0.04 10.82
CA ALA A 19 -10.83 0.06 11.52
C ALA A 19 -11.47 1.47 11.51
N GLU A 20 -10.68 2.51 11.76
CA GLU A 20 -11.14 3.90 11.73
C GLU A 20 -11.52 4.34 10.31
N LEU A 21 -10.70 4.01 9.31
CA LEU A 21 -11.00 4.33 7.92
C LEU A 21 -12.23 3.60 7.40
N ALA A 22 -12.47 2.36 7.84
CA ALA A 22 -13.65 1.59 7.46
C ALA A 22 -14.95 2.25 7.93
N GLN A 23 -14.98 2.88 9.11
CA GLN A 23 -16.15 3.64 9.60
C GLN A 23 -16.47 4.84 8.71
N ALA A 24 -15.47 5.42 8.05
CA ALA A 24 -15.60 6.54 7.14
C ALA A 24 -15.72 6.10 5.66
N ASN A 25 -15.87 4.81 5.35
CA ASN A 25 -15.82 4.26 3.99
C ASN A 25 -14.55 4.66 3.22
N GLN A 26 -13.42 4.72 3.90
CA GLN A 26 -12.12 5.06 3.35
C GLN A 26 -11.14 3.89 3.49
N MET A 27 -9.99 3.98 2.82
CA MET A 27 -8.94 2.98 2.87
C MET A 27 -7.55 3.57 2.63
N LEU A 28 -6.51 2.82 3.03
CA LEU A 28 -5.14 3.00 2.58
C LEU A 28 -4.99 2.35 1.20
N ALA A 29 -5.06 3.14 0.14
CA ALA A 29 -5.10 2.61 -1.24
C ALA A 29 -3.81 1.91 -1.69
N PHE A 30 -2.68 2.15 -1.03
CA PHE A 30 -1.43 1.44 -1.28
C PHE A 30 -1.38 0.03 -0.68
N GLU A 31 -2.41 -0.38 0.07
CA GLU A 31 -2.62 -1.74 0.59
C GLU A 31 -1.39 -2.30 1.31
N PRO A 32 -1.06 -1.84 2.52
CA PRO A 32 0.06 -2.38 3.27
C PRO A 32 -0.15 -3.88 3.53
N ALA A 33 0.89 -4.69 3.29
CA ALA A 33 0.82 -6.11 3.53
C ALA A 33 0.83 -6.41 5.05
N ASP A 34 -0.02 -7.35 5.48
CA ASP A 34 0.09 -7.95 6.80
C ASP A 34 1.19 -9.02 6.79
N LEU A 35 2.29 -8.73 7.46
CA LEU A 35 3.43 -9.64 7.61
C LEU A 35 3.38 -10.44 8.92
N SER A 36 2.32 -10.32 9.71
CA SER A 36 2.25 -10.96 11.05
C SER A 36 2.42 -12.47 10.96
N GLY A 37 1.80 -13.13 9.97
CA GLY A 37 1.96 -14.57 9.75
C GLY A 37 3.38 -14.97 9.34
N LEU A 38 4.04 -14.18 8.50
CA LEU A 38 5.43 -14.45 8.06
C LEU A 38 6.43 -14.25 9.20
N LEU A 39 6.23 -13.21 10.01
CA LEU A 39 7.13 -12.83 11.09
C LEU A 39 6.77 -13.47 12.44
N ALA A 40 5.77 -14.32 12.48
CA ALA A 40 5.20 -14.89 13.71
C ALA A 40 4.89 -13.80 14.79
N SER A 41 4.45 -12.64 14.34
CA SER A 41 4.13 -11.48 15.16
C SER A 41 2.64 -11.49 15.54
N LYS A 42 2.30 -10.93 16.71
CA LYS A 42 0.92 -10.69 17.11
C LYS A 42 0.34 -9.37 16.56
N SER A 43 1.18 -8.54 15.94
CA SER A 43 0.81 -7.23 15.39
C SER A 43 0.92 -7.24 13.87
N THR A 44 -0.03 -6.63 13.20
CA THR A 44 -0.03 -6.37 11.75
C THR A 44 1.03 -5.34 11.31
N GLY A 45 1.76 -4.77 12.26
CA GLY A 45 2.74 -3.71 12.02
C GLY A 45 2.16 -2.31 12.25
N THR A 46 2.99 -1.30 12.00
CA THR A 46 2.65 0.12 12.20
C THR A 46 2.76 0.90 10.91
N ILE A 47 2.06 2.03 10.83
CA ILE A 47 2.14 2.91 9.66
C ILE A 47 3.55 3.45 9.42
N GLY A 48 4.30 3.75 10.47
CA GLY A 48 5.70 4.15 10.35
C GLY A 48 6.58 3.06 9.74
N GLY A 49 6.36 1.79 10.08
CA GLY A 49 7.05 0.65 9.48
C GLY A 49 6.76 0.49 7.99
N VAL A 50 5.49 0.65 7.60
CA VAL A 50 5.07 0.62 6.19
C VAL A 50 5.72 1.74 5.38
N LEU A 51 5.72 2.97 5.90
CA LEU A 51 6.35 4.11 5.24
C LEU A 51 7.87 3.97 5.19
N ALA A 52 8.50 3.51 6.28
CA ALA A 52 9.94 3.28 6.33
C ALA A 52 10.40 2.28 5.27
N THR A 53 9.61 1.25 4.96
CA THR A 53 9.90 0.24 3.93
C THR A 53 9.33 0.57 2.56
N ASN A 54 8.42 1.55 2.45
CA ASN A 54 7.60 1.84 1.27
C ASN A 54 6.81 0.61 0.79
N MET A 55 6.32 -0.18 1.74
CA MET A 55 5.60 -1.42 1.45
C MET A 55 4.23 -1.11 0.86
N SER A 56 3.91 -1.79 -0.24
CA SER A 56 2.69 -1.55 -1.00
C SER A 56 2.22 -2.84 -1.66
N GLY A 57 0.93 -3.05 -1.67
CA GLY A 57 0.28 -4.22 -2.24
C GLY A 57 0.02 -4.14 -3.75
N PRO A 58 -0.80 -5.07 -4.28
CA PRO A 58 -1.03 -5.23 -5.73
C PRO A 58 -1.68 -4.01 -6.41
N ARG A 59 -2.42 -3.18 -5.68
CA ARG A 59 -3.00 -1.93 -6.18
C ARG A 59 -1.94 -0.87 -6.53
N ARG A 60 -0.68 -1.11 -6.16
CA ARG A 60 0.43 -0.22 -6.53
C ARG A 60 0.52 0.08 -8.02
N LEU A 61 0.05 -0.83 -8.89
CA LEU A 61 0.07 -0.67 -10.34
C LEU A 61 -0.80 0.50 -10.82
N THR A 62 -1.88 0.81 -10.09
CA THR A 62 -2.86 1.85 -10.46
C THR A 62 -2.90 3.00 -9.47
N ALA A 63 -2.91 2.72 -8.16
CA ALA A 63 -3.03 3.75 -7.13
C ALA A 63 -1.69 4.40 -6.76
N GLY A 64 -0.57 3.71 -6.96
CA GLY A 64 0.76 4.14 -6.51
C GLY A 64 1.19 3.47 -5.20
N ALA A 65 2.42 3.79 -4.77
CA ALA A 65 3.04 3.24 -3.58
C ALA A 65 2.75 4.08 -2.33
N ALA A 66 3.07 3.57 -1.14
CA ALA A 66 2.91 4.29 0.13
C ALA A 66 3.53 5.71 0.10
N ARG A 67 4.69 5.87 -0.57
CA ARG A 67 5.34 7.17 -0.76
C ARG A 67 4.49 8.21 -1.50
N ASP A 68 3.58 7.78 -2.35
CA ASP A 68 2.75 8.68 -3.15
C ASP A 68 1.53 9.19 -2.37
N PHE A 69 1.29 8.58 -1.20
CA PHE A 69 0.23 8.94 -0.27
C PHE A 69 0.74 9.73 0.95
N LEU A 70 2.06 9.75 1.21
CA LEU A 70 2.63 10.52 2.31
C LEU A 70 2.67 12.01 1.96
N LEU A 71 1.78 12.80 2.59
CA LEU A 71 1.65 14.24 2.37
C LEU A 71 2.60 15.06 3.25
N GLY A 72 2.87 14.56 4.46
CA GLY A 72 3.73 15.25 5.41
C GLY A 72 4.10 14.39 6.61
N PHE A 73 5.08 14.85 7.38
CA PHE A 73 5.54 14.18 8.57
C PHE A 73 6.20 15.13 9.56
N ASP A 74 6.20 14.75 10.83
CA ASP A 74 7.04 15.29 11.90
C ASP A 74 8.09 14.23 12.26
N ALA A 75 9.35 14.65 12.40
CA ALA A 75 10.46 13.73 12.66
C ALA A 75 11.56 14.37 13.52
N VAL A 76 12.45 13.51 14.02
CA VAL A 76 13.66 13.88 14.73
C VAL A 76 14.87 13.40 13.92
N SER A 77 15.77 14.32 13.59
CA SER A 77 17.02 14.04 12.86
C SER A 77 18.03 13.27 13.73
N GLY A 78 19.08 12.72 13.11
CA GLY A 78 20.20 12.11 13.83
C GLY A 78 20.98 13.07 14.74
N ARG A 79 20.72 14.39 14.69
CA ARG A 79 21.25 15.41 15.58
C ARG A 79 20.35 15.73 16.78
N GLY A 80 19.19 15.06 16.88
CA GLY A 80 18.20 15.32 17.91
C GLY A 80 17.29 16.54 17.62
N GLU A 81 17.36 17.11 16.43
CA GLU A 81 16.58 18.28 16.02
C GLU A 81 15.21 17.84 15.48
N ARG A 82 14.15 18.45 16.00
CA ARG A 82 12.80 18.26 15.45
C ARG A 82 12.63 19.06 14.17
N PHE A 83 12.06 18.44 13.16
CA PHE A 83 11.67 19.08 11.91
C PHE A 83 10.41 18.48 11.36
N LYS A 84 9.74 19.23 10.49
CA LYS A 84 8.57 18.75 9.77
C LYS A 84 8.68 19.13 8.29
N SER A 85 8.02 18.35 7.46
CA SER A 85 7.91 18.62 6.04
C SER A 85 6.53 18.23 5.53
N GLY A 86 6.05 18.98 4.54
CA GLY A 86 4.72 18.78 4.00
C GLY A 86 3.61 19.26 4.94
N GLY A 87 2.41 18.72 4.77
CA GLY A 87 1.22 19.09 5.55
C GLY A 87 -0.02 18.46 4.96
N ARG A 88 -1.20 18.99 5.29
CA ARG A 88 -2.51 18.47 4.82
C ARG A 88 -2.84 18.81 3.34
N VAL A 89 -1.97 19.54 2.65
CA VAL A 89 -2.19 19.97 1.26
C VAL A 89 -1.49 19.02 0.28
N MET A 90 -2.18 18.65 -0.78
CA MET A 90 -1.68 17.72 -1.79
C MET A 90 -0.59 18.30 -2.71
N LYS A 91 -0.33 19.62 -2.64
CA LYS A 91 0.64 20.29 -3.51
C LYS A 91 1.72 20.98 -2.70
N ASN A 92 2.94 20.46 -2.79
CA ASN A 92 4.13 21.16 -2.35
C ASN A 92 4.71 21.93 -3.55
N VAL A 93 4.65 23.28 -3.52
CA VAL A 93 5.13 24.13 -4.62
C VAL A 93 6.49 24.77 -4.35
N THR A 94 7.02 24.59 -3.14
CA THR A 94 8.30 25.19 -2.73
C THR A 94 9.14 24.20 -1.93
N GLY A 95 10.40 24.01 -2.35
CA GLY A 95 11.37 23.17 -1.67
C GLY A 95 11.39 21.70 -2.14
N TYR A 96 12.20 20.89 -1.46
CA TYR A 96 12.35 19.47 -1.74
C TYR A 96 11.16 18.66 -1.19
N ASP A 97 10.77 17.63 -1.90
CA ASP A 97 9.78 16.66 -1.41
C ASP A 97 10.43 15.67 -0.45
N LEU A 98 10.62 16.10 0.79
CA LEU A 98 11.21 15.27 1.84
C LEU A 98 10.31 14.08 2.20
N SER A 99 8.98 14.16 2.00
CA SER A 99 8.07 13.05 2.25
C SER A 99 8.44 11.85 1.38
N LYS A 100 8.73 12.08 0.10
CA LYS A 100 9.17 11.01 -0.80
C LYS A 100 10.57 10.47 -0.48
N LEU A 101 11.45 11.31 0.06
CA LEU A 101 12.79 10.89 0.50
C LEU A 101 12.72 10.01 1.76
N MET A 102 11.85 10.37 2.71
CA MET A 102 11.70 9.63 3.97
C MET A 102 11.06 8.26 3.77
N CYS A 103 10.14 8.14 2.82
CA CYS A 103 9.48 6.89 2.53
C CYS A 103 10.45 5.92 1.82
N GLY A 104 10.68 4.76 2.43
CA GLY A 104 11.67 3.78 1.97
C GLY A 104 13.08 3.98 2.53
N SER A 105 13.26 4.91 3.48
CA SER A 105 14.57 5.17 4.11
C SER A 105 14.94 4.17 5.22
N TYR A 106 14.06 3.27 5.62
CA TYR A 106 14.25 2.29 6.70
C TYR A 106 14.64 2.93 8.05
N GLY A 107 14.22 4.20 8.28
CA GLY A 107 14.56 4.94 9.50
C GLY A 107 16.02 5.41 9.57
N THR A 108 16.79 5.30 8.48
CA THR A 108 18.23 5.66 8.46
C THR A 108 18.48 7.17 8.38
N LEU A 109 17.48 7.94 7.95
CA LEU A 109 17.59 9.39 7.78
C LEU A 109 17.07 10.17 9.00
N ALA A 110 15.98 9.72 9.60
CA ALA A 110 15.38 10.32 10.79
C ALA A 110 14.40 9.36 11.45
N VAL A 111 14.01 9.65 12.67
CA VAL A 111 12.92 8.96 13.38
C VAL A 111 11.63 9.75 13.16
N VAL A 112 10.68 9.16 12.44
CA VAL A 112 9.37 9.76 12.18
C VAL A 112 8.47 9.55 13.40
N ASP A 113 7.85 10.61 13.89
CA ASP A 113 6.94 10.61 15.05
C ASP A 113 5.46 10.62 14.63
N GLU A 114 5.11 11.50 13.68
CA GLU A 114 3.76 11.68 13.18
C GLU A 114 3.77 11.73 11.65
N VAL A 115 2.72 11.20 11.02
CA VAL A 115 2.57 11.18 9.56
C VAL A 115 1.19 11.68 9.15
N THR A 116 1.16 12.41 8.04
CA THR A 116 -0.07 12.84 7.36
C THR A 116 -0.16 12.13 6.03
N ILE A 117 -1.22 11.34 5.83
CA ILE A 117 -1.39 10.41 4.72
C ILE A 117 -2.70 10.73 4.00
N LYS A 118 -2.65 10.72 2.67
CA LYS A 118 -3.84 10.73 1.83
C LYS A 118 -4.55 9.37 1.94
N THR A 119 -5.86 9.39 2.08
CA THR A 119 -6.75 8.22 1.98
C THR A 119 -7.56 8.28 0.68
N LEU A 120 -8.18 7.16 0.30
CA LEU A 120 -9.14 7.14 -0.81
C LEU A 120 -10.48 6.55 -0.32
N PRO A 121 -11.59 6.87 -1.00
CA PRO A 121 -12.85 6.17 -0.78
C PRO A 121 -12.68 4.66 -1.02
N ARG A 122 -13.34 3.85 -0.20
CA ARG A 122 -13.40 2.41 -0.43
C ARG A 122 -14.36 2.14 -1.59
N PRO A 123 -14.03 1.26 -2.55
CA PRO A 123 -14.96 0.86 -3.59
C PRO A 123 -16.18 0.16 -2.96
N GLU A 124 -17.37 0.38 -3.51
CA GLU A 124 -18.62 -0.23 -3.04
C GLU A 124 -18.62 -1.75 -3.19
N THR A 125 -17.94 -2.23 -4.23
CA THR A 125 -17.81 -3.66 -4.53
C THR A 125 -16.45 -3.97 -5.15
N SER A 126 -16.01 -5.21 -5.05
CA SER A 126 -14.82 -5.69 -5.75
C SER A 126 -15.03 -7.12 -6.22
N LEU A 127 -14.48 -7.44 -7.40
CA LEU A 127 -14.50 -8.77 -7.99
C LEU A 127 -13.08 -9.19 -8.33
N SER A 128 -12.70 -10.41 -7.92
CA SER A 128 -11.44 -11.03 -8.31
C SER A 128 -11.66 -12.07 -9.40
N LEU A 129 -10.98 -11.90 -10.52
CA LEU A 129 -10.95 -12.85 -11.63
C LEU A 129 -9.65 -13.68 -11.54
N LEU A 130 -9.77 -14.99 -11.74
CA LEU A 130 -8.66 -15.92 -11.68
C LEU A 130 -8.45 -16.58 -13.05
N PHE A 131 -7.20 -16.61 -13.52
CA PHE A 131 -6.83 -17.23 -14.79
C PHE A 131 -5.65 -18.17 -14.61
N GLY A 132 -5.81 -19.44 -14.97
CA GLY A 132 -4.71 -20.39 -15.03
C GLY A 132 -3.78 -20.13 -16.22
N CYS A 133 -2.47 -20.22 -15.99
CA CYS A 133 -1.41 -20.09 -17.00
C CYS A 133 -0.39 -21.21 -16.83
N ASN A 134 0.17 -21.72 -17.95
CA ASN A 134 1.12 -22.81 -17.93
C ASN A 134 2.56 -22.35 -17.68
N ASP A 135 2.85 -21.09 -17.98
CA ASP A 135 4.18 -20.48 -17.83
C ASP A 135 4.06 -19.00 -17.46
N MET A 136 5.19 -18.43 -16.99
CA MET A 136 5.27 -17.01 -16.57
C MET A 136 5.06 -16.05 -17.75
N GLY A 137 5.52 -16.39 -18.95
CA GLY A 137 5.36 -15.53 -20.12
C GLY A 137 3.89 -15.32 -20.49
N SER A 138 3.10 -16.41 -20.49
CA SER A 138 1.66 -16.35 -20.73
C SER A 138 0.92 -15.59 -19.63
N ALA A 139 1.36 -15.71 -18.37
CA ALA A 139 0.80 -14.96 -17.25
C ALA A 139 1.04 -13.45 -17.38
N VAL A 140 2.27 -13.05 -17.70
CA VAL A 140 2.62 -11.63 -17.93
C VAL A 140 1.88 -11.06 -19.14
N ALA A 141 1.82 -11.79 -20.26
CA ALA A 141 1.10 -11.36 -21.46
C ALA A 141 -0.40 -11.15 -21.16
N LYS A 142 -1.00 -12.02 -20.34
CA LYS A 142 -2.40 -11.90 -19.92
C LYS A 142 -2.64 -10.64 -19.11
N ILE A 143 -1.79 -10.35 -18.10
CA ILE A 143 -1.88 -9.11 -17.31
C ILE A 143 -1.74 -7.89 -18.22
N ALA A 144 -0.74 -7.86 -19.12
CA ALA A 144 -0.53 -6.76 -20.03
C ALA A 144 -1.75 -6.50 -20.92
N ALA A 145 -2.36 -7.54 -21.46
CA ALA A 145 -3.56 -7.44 -22.28
C ALA A 145 -4.76 -6.89 -21.48
N ILE A 146 -4.93 -7.33 -20.22
CA ILE A 146 -6.03 -6.87 -19.36
C ILE A 146 -5.83 -5.39 -18.97
N PHE A 147 -4.61 -4.97 -18.63
CA PHE A 147 -4.32 -3.57 -18.32
C PHE A 147 -4.39 -2.64 -19.54
N ALA A 148 -4.24 -3.17 -20.76
CA ALA A 148 -4.45 -2.43 -22.00
C ALA A 148 -5.94 -2.36 -22.40
N SER A 149 -6.83 -3.07 -21.71
CA SER A 149 -8.26 -3.08 -22.00
C SER A 149 -8.99 -1.91 -21.33
N PRO A 150 -10.22 -1.58 -21.76
CA PRO A 150 -11.02 -0.50 -21.17
C PRO A 150 -11.62 -0.86 -19.79
N HIS A 151 -11.28 -2.00 -19.20
CA HIS A 151 -11.90 -2.48 -17.95
C HIS A 151 -11.26 -1.92 -16.67
N GLU A 152 -10.18 -1.15 -16.78
CA GLU A 152 -9.50 -0.43 -15.68
C GLU A 152 -9.29 -1.29 -14.42
N PRO A 153 -8.54 -2.41 -14.50
CA PRO A 153 -8.33 -3.27 -13.35
C PRO A 153 -7.60 -2.51 -12.22
N GLY A 154 -8.10 -2.63 -11.00
CA GLY A 154 -7.54 -1.95 -9.82
C GLY A 154 -6.24 -2.59 -9.32
N ALA A 155 -6.08 -3.90 -9.47
CA ALA A 155 -4.91 -4.63 -9.00
C ALA A 155 -4.67 -5.91 -9.78
N ALA A 156 -3.41 -6.39 -9.80
CA ALA A 156 -3.05 -7.69 -10.36
C ALA A 156 -1.91 -8.35 -9.58
N ALA A 157 -1.92 -9.69 -9.59
CA ALA A 157 -0.83 -10.51 -9.06
C ALA A 157 -0.67 -11.79 -9.90
N ILE A 158 0.55 -12.33 -9.91
CA ILE A 158 0.83 -13.68 -10.42
C ILE A 158 1.25 -14.54 -9.23
N LEU A 159 0.52 -15.61 -8.98
CA LEU A 159 0.78 -16.55 -7.90
C LEU A 159 1.31 -17.87 -8.51
N PRO A 160 2.49 -18.36 -8.11
CA PRO A 160 2.86 -19.76 -8.34
C PRO A 160 1.84 -20.68 -7.69
N GLN A 161 1.63 -21.87 -8.24
CA GLN A 161 0.61 -22.83 -7.78
C GLN A 161 0.66 -23.09 -6.26
N ASN A 162 1.86 -23.31 -5.71
CA ASN A 162 2.01 -23.54 -4.27
C ASN A 162 1.56 -22.36 -3.41
N VAL A 163 1.76 -21.12 -3.87
CA VAL A 163 1.31 -19.90 -3.18
C VAL A 163 -0.21 -19.75 -3.31
N ALA A 164 -0.76 -20.04 -4.49
CA ALA A 164 -2.20 -19.99 -4.71
C ALA A 164 -2.95 -20.99 -3.82
N VAL A 165 -2.45 -22.23 -3.71
CA VAL A 165 -2.98 -23.24 -2.80
C VAL A 165 -2.91 -22.79 -1.33
N ALA A 166 -1.79 -22.21 -0.91
CA ALA A 166 -1.65 -21.67 0.44
C ALA A 166 -2.61 -20.51 0.72
N ALA A 167 -3.02 -19.78 -0.33
CA ALA A 167 -4.02 -18.71 -0.27
C ALA A 167 -5.47 -19.22 -0.39
N GLY A 168 -5.69 -20.55 -0.43
CA GLY A 168 -7.02 -21.16 -0.54
C GLY A 168 -7.61 -21.12 -1.96
N ILE A 169 -6.79 -20.89 -2.99
CA ILE A 169 -7.21 -20.88 -4.40
C ILE A 169 -7.04 -22.30 -4.96
N ASP A 170 -8.16 -22.97 -5.19
CA ASP A 170 -8.20 -24.33 -5.78
C ASP A 170 -8.24 -24.23 -7.32
N MET A 171 -7.08 -24.04 -7.94
CA MET A 171 -6.89 -24.08 -9.40
C MET A 171 -5.64 -24.88 -9.75
N THR A 172 -5.77 -25.78 -10.73
CA THR A 172 -4.65 -26.56 -11.25
C THR A 172 -4.00 -25.83 -12.43
N ALA A 173 -2.95 -25.04 -12.16
CA ALA A 173 -2.15 -24.38 -13.18
C ALA A 173 -0.77 -24.03 -12.58
N ALA A 174 0.28 -23.92 -13.40
CA ALA A 174 1.62 -23.58 -12.94
C ALA A 174 1.66 -22.17 -12.31
N PHE A 175 0.89 -21.25 -12.88
CA PHE A 175 0.71 -19.89 -12.40
C PHE A 175 -0.76 -19.49 -12.45
N ILE A 176 -1.20 -18.75 -11.45
CA ILE A 176 -2.54 -18.16 -11.39
C ILE A 176 -2.41 -16.65 -11.46
N VAL A 177 -3.00 -16.05 -12.47
CA VAL A 177 -3.16 -14.60 -12.57
C VAL A 177 -4.41 -14.22 -11.81
N VAL A 178 -4.27 -13.31 -10.86
CA VAL A 178 -5.36 -12.72 -10.10
C VAL A 178 -5.53 -11.27 -10.56
N ILE A 179 -6.71 -10.90 -10.99
CA ILE A 179 -7.08 -9.54 -11.40
C ILE A 179 -8.22 -9.07 -10.52
N ARG A 180 -8.11 -7.87 -9.97
CA ARG A 180 -9.19 -7.25 -9.20
C ARG A 180 -9.81 -6.09 -9.98
N LEU A 181 -11.13 -6.12 -10.08
CA LEU A 181 -11.99 -5.03 -10.56
C LEU A 181 -12.73 -4.41 -9.37
N GLU A 182 -12.99 -3.11 -9.44
CA GLU A 182 -13.57 -2.30 -8.35
C GLU A 182 -14.57 -1.29 -8.87
#